data_b53e9d947b44689b0acc88a7d827edd0
#
_entry.id   b53e9d947b44689b0acc88a7d827edd0
#
_cell.length_a   1.000
_cell.length_b   1.000
_cell.length_c   1.000
_cell.angle_alpha   90.00
_cell.angle_beta   90.00
_cell.angle_gamma   90.00
#
_symmetry.space_group_name_H-M   'P 1'
#
loop_
_entity.id
_entity.type
_entity.pdbx_description
1 polymer ?
#
loop_
_entity_poly.entity_id
_entity_poly.type
_entity_poly.pdbx_seq_one_letter_code
_entity_poly.pdbx_strand_id
1 'polypeptide(L)'
;MKAVENVVYKGRLLAVVIRASALNELQASGKKMSFHTPEYFPLQVGLHARSKGEVVSAHFHNPFSELKNLAVQEFFYVKNGRVKIDLYEESEDDAKVSEVVVESGDTILLNTGHGMTFLEKTELIELKQGPYRGKDEEKRFVGVKQ
;
A
#
# COMPACT_ATOMS: atom_id res chain seq x y z
N MET A 1 15.10 11.49 -3.69
CA MET A 1 14.11 10.39 -3.51
C MET A 1 12.79 10.86 -4.12
N LYS A 2 12.14 10.04 -4.92
CA LYS A 2 10.84 10.39 -5.51
C LYS A 2 9.77 10.39 -4.42
N ALA A 3 8.84 11.34 -4.48
CA ALA A 3 7.73 11.39 -3.53
C ALA A 3 6.76 10.21 -3.69
N VAL A 4 6.60 9.71 -4.91
CA VAL A 4 5.87 8.46 -5.19
C VAL A 4 6.79 7.52 -5.96
N GLU A 5 6.90 6.30 -5.48
CA GLU A 5 7.77 5.28 -6.05
C GLU A 5 6.99 3.99 -6.28
N ASN A 6 7.04 3.51 -7.52
CA ASN A 6 6.51 2.21 -7.90
C ASN A 6 7.64 1.18 -7.89
N VAL A 7 7.50 0.17 -7.05
CA VAL A 7 8.44 -0.96 -7.02
C VAL A 7 7.93 -2.03 -7.98
N VAL A 8 8.67 -2.23 -9.07
CA VAL A 8 8.29 -3.13 -10.17
C VAL A 8 9.31 -4.23 -10.35
N TYR A 9 8.84 -5.45 -10.57
CA TYR A 9 9.67 -6.59 -10.92
C TYR A 9 9.01 -7.38 -12.06
N LYS A 10 9.76 -7.61 -13.14
CA LYS A 10 9.28 -8.30 -14.36
C LYS A 10 7.93 -7.80 -14.87
N GLY A 11 7.74 -6.47 -14.88
CA GLY A 11 6.51 -5.81 -15.32
C GLY A 11 5.35 -5.85 -14.32
N ARG A 12 5.50 -6.50 -13.18
CA ARG A 12 4.49 -6.54 -12.12
C ARG A 12 4.76 -5.46 -11.08
N LEU A 13 3.74 -4.69 -10.73
CA LEU A 13 3.80 -3.70 -9.65
C LEU A 13 3.67 -4.42 -8.30
N LEU A 14 4.75 -4.43 -7.53
CA LEU A 14 4.83 -5.11 -6.23
C LEU A 14 4.36 -4.23 -5.09
N ALA A 15 4.70 -2.94 -5.15
CA ALA A 15 4.34 -1.97 -4.13
C ALA A 15 4.29 -0.55 -4.68
N VAL A 16 3.49 0.28 -4.05
CA VAL A 16 3.47 1.74 -4.26
C VAL A 16 3.86 2.39 -2.95
N VAL A 17 4.99 3.10 -2.96
CA VAL A 17 5.48 3.87 -1.81
C VAL A 17 5.12 5.34 -2.01
N ILE A 18 4.49 5.94 -1.03
CA ILE A 18 4.13 7.34 -1.03
C ILE A 18 4.82 8.00 0.16
N ARG A 19 5.83 8.80 -0.13
CA ARG A 19 6.63 9.49 0.89
C ARG A 19 5.84 10.64 1.50
N ALA A 20 6.19 11.02 2.72
CA ALA A 20 5.57 12.15 3.40
C ALA A 20 5.59 13.44 2.55
N SER A 21 6.61 13.63 1.73
CA SER A 21 6.74 14.78 0.82
C SER A 21 5.68 14.85 -0.28
N ALA A 22 5.01 13.75 -0.60
CA ALA A 22 4.02 13.71 -1.69
C ALA A 22 2.83 14.66 -1.46
N LEU A 23 2.42 14.85 -0.21
CA LEU A 23 1.36 15.82 0.11
C LEU A 23 1.80 17.26 -0.13
N ASN A 24 3.06 17.59 0.16
CA ASN A 24 3.61 18.91 -0.12
C ASN A 24 3.69 19.17 -1.63
N GLU A 25 4.09 18.16 -2.41
CA GLU A 25 4.12 18.26 -3.87
C GLU A 25 2.72 18.44 -4.45
N LEU A 26 1.74 17.70 -3.94
CA LEU A 26 0.35 17.85 -4.35
C LEU A 26 -0.14 19.28 -4.07
N GLN A 27 0.11 19.79 -2.87
CA GLN A 27 -0.27 21.15 -2.49
C GLN A 27 0.40 22.19 -3.38
N ALA A 28 1.71 22.06 -3.65
CA ALA A 28 2.46 22.95 -4.51
C ALA A 28 1.96 22.93 -5.98
N SER A 29 1.42 21.80 -6.44
CA SER A 29 0.87 21.68 -7.80
C SER A 29 -0.46 22.42 -8.02
N GLY A 30 -1.11 22.87 -6.95
CA GLY A 30 -2.44 23.46 -6.99
C GLY A 30 -3.58 22.46 -7.21
N LYS A 31 -3.27 21.17 -7.35
CA LYS A 31 -4.29 20.12 -7.46
C LYS A 31 -4.84 19.78 -6.07
N LYS A 32 -6.10 19.45 -6.01
CA LYS A 32 -6.79 19.13 -4.74
C LYS A 32 -6.72 17.64 -4.37
N MET A 33 -6.47 16.78 -5.36
CA MET A 33 -6.49 15.34 -5.18
C MET A 33 -5.65 14.67 -6.27
N SER A 34 -5.03 13.54 -5.92
CA SER A 34 -4.38 12.64 -6.88
C SER A 34 -4.44 11.20 -6.39
N PHE A 35 -4.71 10.26 -7.29
CA PHE A 35 -4.63 8.83 -7.04
C PHE A 35 -3.31 8.27 -7.57
N HIS A 36 -2.74 7.31 -6.86
CA HIS A 36 -1.40 6.79 -7.13
C HIS A 36 -1.37 5.28 -7.35
N THR A 37 -2.53 4.64 -7.44
CA THR A 37 -2.66 3.21 -7.71
C THR A 37 -3.30 2.98 -9.07
N PRO A 38 -2.96 1.85 -9.76
CA PRO A 38 -3.66 1.45 -10.97
C PRO A 38 -5.17 1.29 -10.73
N GLU A 39 -5.98 1.64 -11.72
CA GLU A 39 -7.45 1.57 -11.60
C GLU A 39 -7.98 0.17 -11.33
N TYR A 40 -7.24 -0.86 -11.74
CA TYR A 40 -7.61 -2.27 -11.51
C TYR A 40 -7.25 -2.80 -10.11
N PHE A 41 -6.55 -2.01 -9.29
CA PHE A 41 -6.22 -2.45 -7.94
C PHE A 41 -7.47 -2.47 -7.05
N PRO A 42 -7.64 -3.50 -6.21
CA PRO A 42 -8.75 -3.57 -5.27
C PRO A 42 -8.75 -2.47 -4.20
N LEU A 43 -7.58 -1.95 -3.86
CA LEU A 43 -7.43 -0.77 -3.02
C LEU A 43 -6.92 0.42 -3.85
N GLN A 44 -7.57 1.55 -3.70
CA GLN A 44 -7.19 2.80 -4.37
C GLN A 44 -6.63 3.76 -3.33
N VAL A 45 -5.40 4.23 -3.55
CA VAL A 45 -4.76 5.20 -2.65
C VAL A 45 -4.79 6.57 -3.30
N GLY A 46 -5.50 7.49 -2.65
CA GLY A 46 -5.60 8.89 -3.05
C GLY A 46 -5.07 9.83 -1.98
N LEU A 47 -4.39 10.88 -2.42
CA LEU A 47 -3.97 11.99 -1.59
C LEU A 47 -4.90 13.17 -1.78
N HIS A 48 -5.18 13.89 -0.72
CA HIS A 48 -5.96 15.12 -0.74
C HIS A 48 -5.16 16.27 -0.12
N ALA A 49 -5.16 17.41 -0.81
CA ALA A 49 -4.68 18.69 -0.29
C ALA A 49 -5.80 19.72 -0.45
N ARG A 50 -6.49 20.01 0.64
CA ARG A 50 -7.71 20.83 0.65
C ARG A 50 -7.51 22.10 1.45
N SER A 51 -8.15 23.18 1.00
CA SER A 51 -8.20 24.44 1.73
C SER A 51 -9.37 24.48 2.71
N LYS A 52 -9.26 25.35 3.71
CA LYS A 52 -10.37 25.56 4.66
C LYS A 52 -11.64 26.00 3.92
N GLY A 53 -12.77 25.38 4.24
CA GLY A 53 -14.07 25.72 3.68
C GLY A 53 -14.42 24.98 2.37
N GLU A 54 -13.50 24.23 1.78
CA GLU A 54 -13.82 23.36 0.65
C GLU A 54 -14.74 22.22 1.08
N VAL A 55 -15.65 21.84 0.21
CA VAL A 55 -16.67 20.83 0.48
C VAL A 55 -16.56 19.72 -0.58
N VAL A 56 -16.60 18.49 -0.14
CA VAL A 56 -16.93 17.33 -0.97
C VAL A 56 -18.41 17.04 -0.74
N SER A 57 -19.21 17.07 -1.80
CA SER A 57 -20.66 16.84 -1.68
C SER A 57 -20.94 15.46 -1.07
N ALA A 58 -21.92 15.38 -0.17
CA ALA A 58 -22.33 14.13 0.45
C ALA A 58 -22.78 13.14 -0.63
N HIS A 59 -22.33 11.90 -0.54
CA HIS A 59 -22.61 10.87 -1.55
C HIS A 59 -22.53 9.47 -0.94
N PHE A 60 -23.09 8.51 -1.64
CA PHE A 60 -22.91 7.09 -1.37
C PHE A 60 -22.09 6.46 -2.49
N HIS A 61 -21.27 5.49 -2.14
CA HIS A 61 -20.61 4.64 -3.14
C HIS A 61 -21.52 3.47 -3.49
N ASN A 62 -21.69 3.21 -4.77
CA ASN A 62 -22.45 2.06 -5.23
C ASN A 62 -21.70 0.77 -4.89
N PRO A 63 -22.39 -0.26 -4.36
CA PRO A 63 -21.73 -1.53 -4.07
C PRO A 63 -21.28 -2.21 -5.37
N PHE A 64 -20.19 -2.97 -5.28
CA PHE A 64 -19.80 -3.86 -6.36
C PHE A 64 -20.77 -5.04 -6.42
N SER A 65 -21.24 -5.39 -7.61
CA SER A 65 -22.13 -6.54 -7.81
C SER A 65 -21.40 -7.88 -7.63
N GLU A 66 -20.13 -7.96 -8.03
CA GLU A 66 -19.29 -9.14 -7.88
C GLU A 66 -17.83 -8.76 -7.61
N LEU A 67 -17.23 -9.44 -6.64
CA LEU A 67 -15.80 -9.37 -6.35
C LEU A 67 -15.30 -10.80 -6.13
N LYS A 68 -14.64 -11.38 -7.14
CA LYS A 68 -14.09 -12.74 -7.08
C LYS A 68 -12.59 -12.74 -7.35
N ASN A 69 -11.85 -13.57 -6.61
CA ASN A 69 -10.43 -13.81 -6.82
C ASN A 69 -9.57 -12.55 -6.82
N LEU A 70 -9.93 -11.57 -6.02
CA LEU A 70 -9.11 -10.38 -5.83
C LEU A 70 -7.87 -10.71 -5.02
N ALA A 71 -6.73 -10.18 -5.47
CA ALA A 71 -5.53 -10.18 -4.66
C ALA A 71 -5.78 -9.45 -3.33
N VAL A 72 -5.28 -9.98 -2.24
CA VAL A 72 -5.27 -9.25 -0.97
C VAL A 72 -4.12 -8.27 -1.00
N GLN A 73 -4.44 -7.01 -0.75
CA GLN A 73 -3.47 -5.95 -0.62
C GLN A 73 -3.46 -5.44 0.81
N GLU A 74 -2.32 -4.94 1.25
CA GLU A 74 -2.18 -4.31 2.56
C GLU A 74 -1.61 -2.92 2.39
N PHE A 75 -2.18 -1.97 3.13
CA PHE A 75 -1.73 -0.59 3.18
C PHE A 75 -1.22 -0.28 4.58
N PHE A 76 -0.04 0.33 4.66
CA PHE A 76 0.53 0.78 5.93
C PHE A 76 0.82 2.27 5.90
N TYR A 77 0.51 2.94 6.99
CA TYR A 77 0.98 4.28 7.31
C TYR A 77 1.96 4.19 8.47
N VAL A 78 3.17 4.69 8.27
CA VAL A 78 4.19 4.77 9.33
C VAL A 78 3.98 6.05 10.12
N LYS A 79 3.42 5.92 11.31
CA LYS A 79 3.25 7.06 12.21
C LYS A 79 4.59 7.52 12.77
N ASN A 80 5.36 6.59 13.32
CA ASN A 80 6.70 6.81 13.85
C ASN A 80 7.58 5.59 13.58
N GLY A 81 8.86 5.83 13.36
CA GLY A 81 9.85 4.77 13.26
C GLY A 81 10.33 4.52 11.84
N ARG A 82 10.88 3.32 11.64
CA ARG A 82 11.52 2.91 10.39
C ARG A 82 11.40 1.42 10.19
N VAL A 83 10.95 1.01 9.00
CA VAL A 83 10.71 -0.38 8.65
C VAL A 83 11.37 -0.72 7.32
N LYS A 84 12.13 -1.81 7.30
CA LYS A 84 12.57 -2.43 6.07
C LYS A 84 11.53 -3.47 5.65
N ILE A 85 11.08 -3.39 4.41
CA ILE A 85 10.09 -4.30 3.84
C ILE A 85 10.75 -5.07 2.72
N ASP A 86 10.82 -6.38 2.88
CA ASP A 86 11.29 -7.32 1.87
C ASP A 86 10.10 -7.75 1.00
N LEU A 87 10.28 -7.73 -0.32
CA LEU A 87 9.25 -8.07 -1.29
C LEU A 87 9.61 -9.37 -2.01
N TYR A 88 8.62 -10.23 -2.16
CA TYR A 88 8.79 -11.58 -2.70
C TYR A 88 7.98 -11.80 -3.97
N GLU A 89 8.54 -12.52 -4.93
CA GLU A 89 7.81 -13.07 -6.05
C GLU A 89 7.16 -14.38 -5.61
N GLU A 90 5.85 -14.52 -5.82
CA GLU A 90 5.19 -15.81 -5.64
C GLU A 90 5.62 -16.74 -6.78
N SER A 91 6.42 -17.74 -6.43
CA SER A 91 7.03 -18.69 -7.36
C SER A 91 7.28 -20.02 -6.65
N GLU A 92 7.93 -20.94 -7.31
CA GLU A 92 8.33 -22.21 -6.68
C GLU A 92 9.22 -21.96 -5.46
N ASP A 93 10.14 -21.02 -5.54
CA ASP A 93 11.11 -20.70 -4.48
C ASP A 93 10.68 -19.55 -3.59
N ASP A 94 9.62 -18.82 -3.96
CA ASP A 94 9.19 -17.58 -3.29
C ASP A 94 10.36 -16.63 -3.05
N ALA A 95 11.06 -16.27 -4.12
CA ALA A 95 12.30 -15.53 -4.02
C ALA A 95 12.08 -14.07 -3.57
N LYS A 96 12.95 -13.60 -2.68
CA LYS A 96 13.05 -12.16 -2.40
C LYS A 96 13.58 -11.45 -3.64
N VAL A 97 12.84 -10.48 -4.14
CA VAL A 97 13.16 -9.78 -5.40
C VAL A 97 13.42 -8.30 -5.24
N SER A 98 13.03 -7.73 -4.12
CA SER A 98 13.27 -6.31 -3.83
C SER A 98 13.16 -6.04 -2.34
N GLU A 99 13.58 -4.85 -1.94
CA GLU A 99 13.35 -4.32 -0.61
C GLU A 99 13.16 -2.81 -0.66
N VAL A 100 12.48 -2.29 0.33
CA VAL A 100 12.28 -0.85 0.49
C VAL A 100 12.28 -0.50 1.97
N VAL A 101 12.80 0.67 2.30
CA VAL A 101 12.71 1.23 3.64
C VAL A 101 11.68 2.36 3.63
N VAL A 102 10.73 2.29 4.56
CA VAL A 102 9.74 3.33 4.82
C VAL A 102 9.92 3.87 6.23
N GLU A 103 9.65 5.16 6.40
CA GLU A 103 9.87 5.86 7.67
C GLU A 103 8.72 6.79 8.02
N SER A 104 8.81 7.45 9.16
CA SER A 104 7.75 8.32 9.70
C SER A 104 7.12 9.23 8.63
N GLY A 105 5.79 9.15 8.50
CA GLY A 105 5.01 9.91 7.53
C GLY A 105 4.85 9.23 6.16
N ASP A 106 5.60 8.17 5.88
CA ASP A 106 5.47 7.40 4.64
C ASP A 106 4.26 6.48 4.68
N THR A 107 3.75 6.17 3.50
CA THR A 107 2.76 5.11 3.29
C THR A 107 3.25 4.14 2.23
N ILE A 108 2.78 2.90 2.31
CA ILE A 108 3.06 1.87 1.31
C ILE A 108 1.83 0.99 1.09
N LEU A 109 1.51 0.73 -0.18
CA LEU A 109 0.57 -0.30 -0.58
C LEU A 109 1.36 -1.51 -1.07
N LEU A 110 1.12 -2.66 -0.45
CA LEU A 110 1.76 -3.94 -0.77
C LEU A 110 0.83 -4.80 -1.60
N ASN A 111 1.31 -5.26 -2.74
CA ASN A 111 0.59 -6.10 -3.70
C ASN A 111 1.29 -7.44 -3.95
N THR A 112 2.11 -7.88 -3.03
CA THR A 112 2.86 -9.14 -3.12
C THR A 112 3.21 -9.66 -1.74
N GLY A 113 3.76 -10.86 -1.68
CA GLY A 113 4.33 -11.43 -0.47
C GLY A 113 5.43 -10.54 0.10
N HIS A 114 5.45 -10.36 1.38
CA HIS A 114 6.35 -9.43 2.05
C HIS A 114 6.73 -9.88 3.45
N GLY A 115 7.86 -9.40 3.91
CA GLY A 115 8.31 -9.50 5.29
C GLY A 115 8.69 -8.13 5.81
N MET A 116 8.66 -7.95 7.11
CA MET A 116 8.98 -6.68 7.75
C MET A 116 10.07 -6.86 8.79
N THR A 117 11.03 -5.94 8.80
CA THR A 117 12.03 -5.82 9.85
C THR A 117 11.96 -4.41 10.40
N PHE A 118 11.64 -4.28 11.67
CA PHE A 118 11.57 -3.00 12.35
C PHE A 118 12.98 -2.56 12.73
N LEU A 119 13.46 -1.47 12.10
CA LEU A 119 14.82 -0.97 12.29
C LEU A 119 14.96 -0.11 13.54
N GLU A 120 13.84 0.35 14.08
CA GLU A 120 13.72 1.10 15.33
C GLU A 120 12.32 0.90 15.91
N LYS A 121 12.03 1.45 17.09
CA LYS A 121 10.69 1.40 17.65
C LYS A 121 9.71 2.04 16.68
N THR A 122 8.69 1.31 16.26
CA THR A 122 7.80 1.71 15.17
C THR A 122 6.34 1.56 15.56
N GLU A 123 5.54 2.56 15.15
CA GLU A 123 4.09 2.55 15.22
C GLU A 123 3.52 2.63 13.80
N LEU A 124 2.68 1.66 13.44
CA LEU A 124 2.05 1.54 12.12
C LEU A 124 0.53 1.55 12.24
N ILE A 125 -0.12 2.06 11.20
CA ILE A 125 -1.54 1.83 10.95
C ILE A 125 -1.66 0.94 9.71
N GLU A 126 -2.36 -0.18 9.83
CA GLU A 126 -2.62 -1.13 8.76
C GLU A 126 -4.06 -1.05 8.29
N LEU A 127 -4.25 -1.11 6.97
CA LEU A 127 -5.54 -1.29 6.33
C LEU A 127 -5.42 -2.44 5.33
N LYS A 128 -6.30 -3.44 5.44
CA LYS A 128 -6.41 -4.52 4.45
C LYS A 128 -7.87 -4.90 4.24
N GLN A 129 -8.12 -5.63 3.15
CA GLN A 129 -9.46 -6.14 2.89
C GLN A 129 -9.86 -7.18 3.94
N GLY A 130 -11.11 -7.07 4.41
CA GLY A 130 -11.81 -8.09 5.16
C GLY A 130 -12.86 -8.79 4.30
N PRO A 131 -13.68 -9.66 4.90
CA PRO A 131 -13.66 -10.04 6.31
C PRO A 131 -12.49 -10.96 6.68
N TYR A 132 -12.24 -11.09 7.98
CA TYR A 132 -11.21 -12.01 8.49
C TYR A 132 -11.65 -13.46 8.31
N ARG A 133 -10.83 -14.26 7.66
CA ARG A 133 -11.14 -15.65 7.25
C ARG A 133 -10.59 -16.73 8.18
N GLY A 134 -9.91 -16.34 9.24
CA GLY A 134 -9.22 -17.26 10.15
C GLY A 134 -7.75 -17.44 9.81
N LYS A 135 -6.96 -17.82 10.81
CA LYS A 135 -5.51 -17.89 10.73
C LYS A 135 -4.98 -18.72 9.56
N ASP A 136 -5.59 -19.85 9.30
CA ASP A 136 -5.10 -20.79 8.28
C ASP A 136 -5.47 -20.37 6.85
N GLU A 137 -6.57 -19.62 6.68
CA GLU A 137 -7.04 -19.12 5.39
C GLU A 137 -6.40 -17.77 5.01
N GLU A 138 -5.91 -17.01 5.98
CA GLU A 138 -5.45 -15.64 5.75
C GLU A 138 -4.12 -15.56 5.03
N LYS A 139 -3.19 -16.46 5.32
CA LYS A 139 -1.85 -16.35 4.76
C LYS A 139 -1.13 -17.68 4.63
N ARG A 140 -0.22 -17.72 3.69
CA ARG A 140 0.78 -18.75 3.51
C ARG A 140 2.17 -18.11 3.74
N PHE A 141 3.01 -18.74 4.52
CA PHE A 141 4.36 -18.23 4.74
C PHE A 141 5.27 -18.50 3.52
N VAL A 142 6.22 -17.58 3.29
CA VAL A 142 7.23 -17.70 2.24
C VAL A 142 7.97 -19.04 2.36
N GLY A 143 8.10 -19.76 1.25
CA GLY A 143 8.74 -21.07 1.16
C GLY A 143 7.86 -22.25 1.62
N VAL A 144 6.67 -22.00 2.15
CA VAL A 144 5.72 -23.04 2.57
C VAL A 144 4.61 -23.16 1.53
N LYS A 145 4.51 -24.32 0.88
CA LYS A 145 3.45 -24.63 -0.07
C LYS A 145 2.30 -25.37 0.59
N GLN A 146 1.10 -25.03 0.16
CA GLN A 146 -0.14 -25.71 0.57
C GLN A 146 -0.54 -26.75 -0.46
#